data_00d36c8a0f09e409734b4bea79e8db29
#
_entry.id   00d36c8a0f09e409734b4bea79e8db29
#
_cell.length_a   1.000
_cell.length_b   1.000
_cell.length_c   1.000
_cell.angle_alpha   90.00
_cell.angle_beta   90.00
_cell.angle_gamma   90.00
#
_symmetry.space_group_name_H-M   'P 1'
#
loop_
_entity.id
_entity.type
_entity.pdbx_description
1 polymer ?
#
loop_
_entity_poly.entity_id
_entity_poly.type
_entity_poly.pdbx_seq_one_letter_code
_entity_poly.pdbx_strand_id
1 'polypeptide(L)'
;MQRRCLGLIEKIKIPQVIVVEGRDDTANLKRYFDVETYETRGSAINDQDIERIQRLHDLHGVIVFTDPDFNGERIRRMIMTAIP
;
A
#
# COMPACT_ATOMS: atom_id res chain seq x y z
N MET A 1 26.99 11.92 -8.51
CA MET A 1 26.78 11.35 -8.71
C MET A 1 26.25 10.88 -9.29
N GLN A 2 26.03 10.45 -9.59
CA GLN A 2 25.42 9.95 -10.05
C GLN A 2 25.30 8.78 -10.29
N ARG A 3 25.04 8.00 -9.61
CA ARG A 3 24.71 6.76 -9.68
C ARG A 3 23.93 6.44 -10.75
N ARG A 4 23.26 7.34 -11.20
CA ARG A 4 22.50 7.21 -12.31
C ARG A 4 23.30 6.91 -13.47
N CYS A 5 24.50 7.25 -13.46
CA CYS A 5 25.37 6.95 -14.55
C CYS A 5 25.43 5.51 -14.89
N LEU A 6 24.96 4.68 -14.00
CA LEU A 6 24.96 3.27 -14.25
C LEU A 6 23.65 2.81 -14.89
N GLY A 7 22.88 3.75 -15.35
CA GLY A 7 21.60 3.41 -15.94
C GLY A 7 20.53 3.17 -14.92
N LEU A 8 20.85 3.34 -13.68
CA LEU A 8 19.87 3.16 -12.63
C LEU A 8 19.05 4.41 -12.46
N ILE A 9 17.77 4.22 -12.23
CA ILE A 9 16.87 5.31 -11.99
C ILE A 9 16.54 5.30 -10.51
N GLU A 10 16.77 6.41 -9.86
CA GLU A 10 16.40 6.53 -8.46
C GLU A 10 14.90 6.59 -8.35
N LYS A 11 14.36 5.71 -7.56
CA LYS A 11 12.92 5.69 -7.36
C LYS A 11 12.56 6.72 -6.32
N ILE A 12 11.40 7.33 -6.49
CA ILE A 12 10.87 8.28 -5.53
C ILE A 12 10.46 7.49 -4.29
N LYS A 13 10.94 7.95 -3.14
CA LYS A 13 10.61 7.29 -1.89
C LYS A 13 9.27 7.78 -1.38
N ILE A 14 8.41 6.83 -1.03
CA ILE A 14 7.12 7.13 -0.43
C ILE A 14 7.18 6.66 1.01
N PRO A 15 7.11 7.55 1.99
CA PRO A 15 7.26 7.16 3.39
C PRO A 15 6.06 6.42 3.97
N GLN A 16 4.89 6.58 3.37
CA GLN A 16 3.70 5.89 3.83
C GLN A 16 3.67 4.47 3.29
N VAL A 17 2.95 3.60 3.99
CA VAL A 17 2.68 2.25 3.52
C VAL A 17 1.44 2.30 2.64
N ILE A 18 1.51 1.69 1.48
CA ILE A 18 0.37 1.67 0.58
C ILE A 18 -0.35 0.32 0.73
N VAL A 19 -1.63 0.39 1.07
CA VAL A 19 -2.46 -0.81 1.18
C VAL A 19 -3.00 -1.15 -0.20
N VAL A 20 -2.68 -2.34 -0.68
CA VAL A 20 -3.07 -2.79 -2.01
C VAL A 20 -3.79 -4.12 -1.89
N GLU A 21 -4.38 -4.58 -3.00
CA GLU A 21 -5.14 -5.81 -2.98
C GLU A 21 -4.30 -7.05 -3.20
N GLY A 22 -3.28 -6.99 -4.03
CA GLY A 22 -2.52 -8.18 -4.34
C GLY A 22 -1.07 -7.92 -4.72
N ARG A 23 -0.37 -9.01 -5.03
CA ARG A 23 1.04 -8.97 -5.35
C ARG A 23 1.36 -8.19 -6.61
N ASP A 24 0.48 -8.22 -7.58
CA ASP A 24 0.71 -7.50 -8.83
C ASP A 24 0.76 -6.01 -8.58
N ASP A 25 -0.09 -5.53 -7.68
CA ASP A 25 -0.09 -4.11 -7.33
C ASP A 25 1.22 -3.72 -6.66
N THR A 26 1.69 -4.57 -5.76
CA THR A 26 2.98 -4.35 -5.11
C THR A 26 4.10 -4.29 -6.13
N ALA A 27 4.12 -5.25 -7.05
CA ALA A 27 5.18 -5.30 -8.06
C ALA A 27 5.16 -4.06 -8.93
N ASN A 28 3.96 -3.61 -9.33
CA ASN A 28 3.83 -2.42 -10.15
C ASN A 28 4.33 -1.18 -9.42
N LEU A 29 3.94 -1.03 -8.16
CA LEU A 29 4.36 0.14 -7.39
C LEU A 29 5.86 0.15 -7.16
N LYS A 30 6.43 -1.00 -6.84
CA LYS A 30 7.86 -1.07 -6.56
C LYS A 30 8.71 -0.89 -7.81
N ARG A 31 8.11 -1.02 -8.96
CA ARG A 31 8.82 -0.75 -10.21
C ARG A 31 9.17 0.73 -10.33
N TYR A 32 8.32 1.60 -9.81
CA TYR A 32 8.46 3.04 -9.96
C TYR A 32 8.78 3.78 -8.66
N PHE A 33 8.51 3.17 -7.52
CA PHE A 33 8.65 3.84 -6.23
C PHE A 33 9.39 2.96 -5.24
N ASP A 34 10.08 3.62 -4.32
CA ASP A 34 10.68 2.93 -3.18
C ASP A 34 9.63 3.02 -2.07
N VAL A 35 8.85 1.97 -1.91
CA VAL A 35 7.66 2.00 -1.07
C VAL A 35 7.42 0.64 -0.44
N GLU A 36 6.83 0.66 0.76
CA GLU A 36 6.36 -0.55 1.41
C GLU A 36 4.88 -0.70 1.16
N THR A 37 4.44 -1.93 0.98
CA THR A 37 3.03 -2.19 0.72
C THR A 37 2.49 -3.21 1.69
N TYR A 38 1.17 -3.18 1.89
CA TYR A 38 0.47 -4.17 2.67
C TYR A 38 -0.61 -4.77 1.76
N GLU A 39 -0.55 -6.09 1.55
CA GLU A 39 -1.47 -6.76 0.63
C GLU A 39 -2.63 -7.35 1.41
N THR A 40 -3.84 -6.96 1.04
CA THR A 40 -5.04 -7.47 1.70
C THR A 40 -5.47 -8.83 1.17
N ARG A 41 -4.96 -9.19 -0.02
CA ARG A 41 -5.25 -10.47 -0.64
C ARG A 41 -6.72 -10.70 -0.94
N GLY A 42 -7.35 -9.67 -1.45
CA GLY A 42 -8.72 -9.79 -1.86
C GLY A 42 -9.69 -9.39 -0.78
N SER A 43 -10.70 -10.18 -0.53
CA SER A 43 -11.86 -9.72 0.19
C SER A 43 -11.88 -9.99 1.69
N ALA A 44 -10.94 -10.74 2.20
CA ALA A 44 -11.07 -11.23 3.56
C ALA A 44 -10.27 -10.43 4.58
N ILE A 45 -10.60 -9.17 4.74
CA ILE A 45 -9.98 -8.37 5.78
C ILE A 45 -10.63 -8.71 7.10
N ASN A 46 -9.83 -9.14 8.06
CA ASN A 46 -10.32 -9.47 9.39
C ASN A 46 -9.78 -8.47 10.40
N ASP A 47 -10.10 -8.69 11.67
CA ASP A 47 -9.70 -7.77 12.72
C ASP A 47 -8.19 -7.67 12.85
N GLN A 48 -7.48 -8.76 12.59
CA GLN A 48 -6.02 -8.72 12.65
C GLN A 48 -5.44 -7.86 11.56
N ASP A 49 -6.03 -7.90 10.38
CA ASP A 49 -5.58 -7.02 9.28
C ASP A 49 -5.79 -5.56 9.64
N ILE A 50 -6.93 -5.24 10.23
CA ILE A 50 -7.24 -3.88 10.64
C ILE A 50 -6.24 -3.42 11.70
N GLU A 51 -5.92 -4.29 12.65
CA GLU A 51 -4.94 -3.96 13.68
C GLU A 51 -3.58 -3.66 13.09
N ARG A 52 -3.15 -4.48 12.14
CA ARG A 52 -1.86 -4.27 11.50
C ARG A 52 -1.82 -2.99 10.72
N ILE A 53 -2.88 -2.72 9.98
CA ILE A 53 -2.96 -1.50 9.19
C ILE A 53 -2.96 -0.28 10.10
N GLN A 54 -3.67 -0.35 11.22
CA GLN A 54 -3.69 0.76 12.15
C GLN A 54 -2.31 1.02 12.73
N ARG A 55 -1.58 -0.04 13.05
CA ARG A 55 -0.22 0.10 13.57
C ARG A 55 0.69 0.75 12.53
N LEU A 56 0.56 0.34 11.27
CA LEU A 56 1.33 0.94 10.20
C LEU A 56 0.96 2.40 10.01
N HIS A 57 -0.33 2.71 10.15
CA HIS A 57 -0.80 4.09 10.04
C HIS A 57 -0.18 4.95 11.13
N ASP A 58 -0.11 4.45 12.35
CA ASP A 58 0.46 5.19 13.47
C ASP A 58 1.96 5.44 13.29
N LEU A 59 2.65 4.49 12.67
CA LEU A 59 4.09 4.60 12.51
C LEU A 59 4.51 5.37 11.26
N HIS A 60 3.81 5.17 10.17
CA HIS A 60 4.26 5.69 8.87
C HIS A 60 3.19 6.44 8.10
N GLY A 61 1.95 6.29 8.47
CA GLY A 61 0.85 6.73 7.62
C GLY A 61 0.51 5.68 6.59
N VAL A 62 -0.72 5.67 6.14
CA VAL A 62 -1.21 4.66 5.21
C VAL A 62 -1.98 5.31 4.08
N ILE A 63 -1.74 4.83 2.86
CA ILE A 63 -2.49 5.25 1.70
C ILE A 63 -3.23 4.00 1.20
N VAL A 64 -4.54 4.10 1.03
CA VAL A 64 -5.33 3.00 0.52
C VAL A 64 -5.42 3.10 -1.00
N PHE A 65 -4.90 2.09 -1.67
CA PHE A 65 -4.86 2.09 -3.12
C PHE A 65 -5.50 0.79 -3.61
N THR A 66 -6.81 0.86 -3.87
CA THR A 66 -7.57 -0.30 -4.31
C THR A 66 -8.31 0.07 -5.60
N ASP A 67 -8.67 -0.97 -6.35
CA ASP A 67 -9.40 -0.76 -7.59
C ASP A 67 -10.79 -0.17 -7.32
N PRO A 68 -11.32 0.62 -8.25
CA PRO A 68 -12.64 1.22 -8.07
C PRO A 68 -13.78 0.27 -8.38
N ASP A 69 -13.62 -1.01 -8.08
CA ASP A 69 -14.70 -1.97 -8.24
C ASP A 69 -15.39 -2.16 -6.89
N PHE A 70 -16.41 -3.01 -6.88
CA PHE A 70 -17.20 -3.22 -5.68
C PHE A 70 -16.33 -3.71 -4.51
N ASN A 71 -15.44 -4.64 -4.79
CA ASN A 71 -14.62 -5.23 -3.75
C ASN A 71 -13.59 -4.23 -3.22
N GLY A 72 -12.98 -3.47 -4.11
CA GLY A 72 -12.01 -2.45 -3.71
C GLY A 72 -12.66 -1.37 -2.87
N GLU A 73 -13.86 -0.95 -3.24
CA GLU A 73 -14.59 0.04 -2.46
C GLU A 73 -14.96 -0.48 -1.08
N ARG A 74 -15.31 -1.75 -0.99
CA ARG A 74 -15.65 -2.35 0.28
C ARG A 74 -14.44 -2.39 1.21
N ILE A 75 -13.28 -2.76 0.67
CA ILE A 75 -12.05 -2.80 1.44
C ILE A 75 -11.68 -1.41 1.92
N ARG A 76 -11.75 -0.44 1.03
CA ARG A 76 -11.45 0.95 1.39
C ARG A 76 -12.36 1.44 2.50
N ARG A 77 -13.66 1.14 2.38
CA ARG A 77 -14.62 1.61 3.37
C ARG A 77 -14.38 0.97 4.73
N MET A 78 -14.04 -0.32 4.74
CA MET A 78 -13.75 -1.00 5.99
C MET A 78 -12.54 -0.36 6.69
N ILE A 79 -11.50 -0.09 5.93
CA ILE A 79 -10.30 0.51 6.50
C ILE A 79 -10.56 1.92 6.99
N MET A 80 -11.24 2.72 6.19
CA MET A 80 -11.48 4.11 6.56
C MET A 80 -12.45 4.26 7.71
N THR A 81 -13.32 3.29 7.91
CA THR A 81 -14.22 3.30 9.05
C THR A 81 -13.49 2.97 10.33
N ALA A 82 -12.55 2.02 10.26
CA ALA A 82 -11.80 1.60 11.42
C ALA A 82 -10.67 2.56 11.78
N ILE A 83 -10.11 3.23 10.79
CA ILE A 83 -8.96 4.11 10.99
C ILE A 83 -9.32 5.50 10.47
N PRO A 84 -9.78 6.38 11.33
CA PRO A 84 -10.20 7.73 10.92
C PRO A 84 -9.06 8.63 10.49
#